data_ca4fc168ed33f176cc90f4ce2835c8c5
#
_entry.id   ca4fc168ed33f176cc90f4ce2835c8c5
#
_cell.length_a   1.000
_cell.length_b   1.000
_cell.length_c   1.000
_cell.angle_alpha   90.00
_cell.angle_beta   90.00
_cell.angle_gamma   90.00
#
_symmetry.space_group_name_H-M   'P 1'
#
loop_
_entity.id
_entity.type
_entity.pdbx_description
1 polymer ?
#
loop_
_entity_poly.entity_id
_entity_poly.type
_entity_poly.pdbx_seq_one_letter_code
_entity_poly.pdbx_strand_id
1 'polypeptide(L)'
;MKSITKDRIRDKMQGVRSLWAKYRPIFRGDRKSLLSQDRTEVLILRGRRAVRKVDADSRKAVILQYRLLTELIKENQNTEYGKKYGFSGIRTVQDFRKKVPLSEYDDYEPYIRRMMEGETNLLSAKPPKHFAMTTGSIGVPKYVPVSQEELDKYARCCVEMSFGVADEYYRNTTGRSVPGGRGLNAVELKVVQASSGVKQGTISSALMSSVKDSIPLMLSSPWEVVCPGMEMDMKYLKARFALADRGLVFMDSVFLTGLVDLMDYIRDNYEMLCRDIYSGQINKNVKIPEEVRSAMMQYIVPDRRRAKELLAEFREGFDTPVIPRIWPKMSWVGGIGTGGFFPYARRMRKYSGKNIPFNNLCYAASESLIAVARHMGDESYVLIPDGGFYEFLPVDSADETKTLGIDELEVGEDYRVIVTNLSGFYRYRLHDVVRVTGYYNETPMIRFVYRENQLVSIAGEKTNEENLRWCMEQFYLSTKIHVSDYSIYADRSTSPGRYVILLEPGQEVPASQHAYCRDVVEEKLMQSNPAYGEMVRTGVLGKLELVFLQPQTYQLYRDLQVMKGASPNQLKPIRVIDTPQKEQFFFSLRE
;
A
#
# COMPACT_ATOMS: atom_id res chain seq x y z
N MET A 1 -27.48 14.32 30.56
CA MET A 1 -26.96 13.04 30.08
C MET A 1 -25.49 13.06 29.54
N LYS A 2 -24.81 14.21 29.47
CA LYS A 2 -23.39 14.31 29.02
C LYS A 2 -22.33 14.19 30.13
N SER A 3 -22.73 14.19 31.41
CA SER A 3 -21.82 14.10 32.58
C SER A 3 -21.43 12.64 32.90
N ILE A 4 -22.36 11.71 32.75
CA ILE A 4 -22.16 10.31 33.13
C ILE A 4 -21.14 9.55 32.25
N THR A 5 -20.88 10.02 31.05
CA THR A 5 -19.94 9.35 30.14
C THR A 5 -18.48 9.72 30.40
N LYS A 6 -18.22 10.94 30.89
CA LYS A 6 -16.85 11.40 31.22
C LYS A 6 -16.34 10.75 32.50
N ASP A 7 -17.20 10.59 33.51
CA ASP A 7 -16.82 9.97 34.77
C ASP A 7 -16.57 8.47 34.63
N ARG A 8 -17.37 7.75 33.82
CA ARG A 8 -17.11 6.33 33.52
C ARG A 8 -15.80 6.09 32.76
N ILE A 9 -15.38 7.05 31.90
CA ILE A 9 -14.09 6.97 31.20
C ILE A 9 -12.95 7.29 32.16
N ARG A 10 -13.16 8.23 33.08
CA ARG A 10 -12.19 8.62 34.12
C ARG A 10 -11.96 7.49 35.12
N ASP A 11 -13.02 6.81 35.55
CA ASP A 11 -12.94 5.65 36.45
C ASP A 11 -12.29 4.43 35.79
N LYS A 12 -12.57 4.17 34.51
CA LYS A 12 -11.85 3.13 33.75
C LYS A 12 -10.37 3.46 33.55
N MET A 13 -10.02 4.72 33.32
CA MET A 13 -8.62 5.14 33.24
C MET A 13 -7.91 5.14 34.59
N GLN A 14 -8.62 5.38 35.68
CA GLN A 14 -8.11 5.24 37.04
C GLN A 14 -7.91 3.75 37.43
N GLY A 15 -8.81 2.87 37.02
CA GLY A 15 -8.65 1.42 37.13
C GLY A 15 -7.44 0.88 36.36
N VAL A 16 -7.18 1.38 35.16
CA VAL A 16 -5.99 1.06 34.39
C VAL A 16 -4.71 1.61 35.04
N ARG A 17 -4.76 2.80 35.63
CA ARG A 17 -3.63 3.38 36.39
C ARG A 17 -3.35 2.64 37.71
N SER A 18 -4.37 2.13 38.41
CA SER A 18 -4.21 1.34 39.62
C SER A 18 -3.68 -0.06 39.35
N LEU A 19 -4.08 -0.69 38.23
CA LEU A 19 -3.46 -1.91 37.73
C LEU A 19 -1.98 -1.67 37.38
N TRP A 20 -1.67 -0.55 36.76
CA TRP A 20 -0.28 -0.13 36.43
C TRP A 20 0.59 0.03 37.69
N ALA A 21 0.05 0.59 38.78
CA ALA A 21 0.77 0.77 40.04
C ALA A 21 1.01 -0.57 40.76
N LYS A 22 0.07 -1.51 40.64
CA LYS A 22 0.10 -2.82 41.34
C LYS A 22 1.08 -3.81 40.72
N TYR A 23 1.36 -3.71 39.43
CA TYR A 23 2.28 -4.62 38.69
C TYR A 23 3.68 -4.07 38.48
N ARG A 24 3.99 -2.91 39.04
CA ARG A 24 5.29 -2.22 38.87
C ARG A 24 6.55 -2.95 39.40
N PRO A 25 6.52 -3.88 40.38
CA PRO A 25 7.77 -4.43 40.94
C PRO A 25 8.23 -5.80 40.42
N ILE A 26 7.46 -6.56 39.61
CA ILE A 26 7.66 -8.03 39.60
C ILE A 26 8.52 -8.56 38.43
N PHE A 27 8.75 -7.82 37.33
CA PHE A 27 9.43 -8.43 36.18
C PHE A 27 10.52 -7.57 35.52
N ARG A 28 11.77 -7.93 35.71
CA ARG A 28 12.91 -7.32 35.01
C ARG A 28 13.22 -7.94 33.63
N GLY A 29 12.64 -9.07 33.27
CA GLY A 29 12.96 -9.82 32.05
C GLY A 29 11.89 -9.83 30.97
N ASP A 30 10.60 -9.71 31.31
CA ASP A 30 9.51 -10.06 30.38
C ASP A 30 8.45 -8.95 30.17
N ARG A 31 8.72 -7.74 30.66
CA ARG A 31 7.77 -6.61 30.60
C ARG A 31 7.34 -6.22 29.18
N LYS A 32 8.26 -6.26 28.21
CA LYS A 32 7.96 -5.86 26.84
C LYS A 32 7.01 -6.85 26.16
N SER A 33 7.12 -8.13 26.47
CA SER A 33 6.25 -9.18 25.95
C SER A 33 4.80 -9.04 26.48
N LEU A 34 4.63 -8.85 27.77
CA LEU A 34 3.29 -8.66 28.39
C LEU A 34 2.61 -7.37 27.90
N LEU A 35 3.34 -6.25 27.89
CA LEU A 35 2.79 -4.97 27.41
C LEU A 35 2.46 -5.01 25.90
N SER A 36 3.20 -5.78 25.10
CA SER A 36 2.89 -5.95 23.68
C SER A 36 1.66 -6.83 23.45
N GLN A 37 1.42 -7.83 24.31
CA GLN A 37 0.19 -8.62 24.29
C GLN A 37 -1.02 -7.74 24.59
N ASP A 38 -0.98 -6.97 25.67
CA ASP A 38 -2.06 -6.03 26.05
C ASP A 38 -2.34 -5.03 24.90
N ARG A 39 -1.30 -4.57 24.22
CA ARG A 39 -1.46 -3.62 23.10
C ARG A 39 -2.11 -4.29 21.88
N THR A 40 -1.70 -5.51 21.54
CA THR A 40 -2.32 -6.29 20.45
C THR A 40 -3.79 -6.56 20.75
N GLU A 41 -4.15 -6.89 21.99
CA GLU A 41 -5.55 -7.07 22.41
C GLU A 41 -6.38 -5.80 22.22
N VAL A 42 -5.82 -4.64 22.57
CA VAL A 42 -6.48 -3.34 22.34
C VAL A 42 -6.70 -3.09 20.85
N LEU A 43 -5.71 -3.38 20.01
CA LEU A 43 -5.83 -3.24 18.54
C LEU A 43 -6.85 -4.21 17.96
N ILE A 44 -6.90 -5.45 18.43
CA ILE A 44 -7.95 -6.42 18.05
C ILE A 44 -9.34 -5.90 18.43
N LEU A 45 -9.52 -5.38 19.64
CA LEU A 45 -10.82 -4.83 20.07
C LEU A 45 -11.25 -3.62 19.23
N ARG A 46 -10.31 -2.73 18.92
CA ARG A 46 -10.56 -1.60 18.02
C ARG A 46 -10.87 -2.09 16.60
N GLY A 47 -10.11 -3.07 16.12
CA GLY A 47 -10.32 -3.69 14.83
C GLY A 47 -11.69 -4.34 14.67
N ARG A 48 -12.15 -5.08 15.68
CA ARG A 48 -13.52 -5.63 15.71
C ARG A 48 -14.60 -4.53 15.66
N ARG A 49 -14.34 -3.35 16.26
CA ARG A 49 -15.24 -2.20 16.14
C ARG A 49 -15.20 -1.58 14.75
N ALA A 50 -14.00 -1.47 14.16
CA ALA A 50 -13.83 -0.96 12.80
C ALA A 50 -14.55 -1.85 11.77
N VAL A 51 -14.39 -3.17 11.86
CA VAL A 51 -15.12 -4.15 11.03
C VAL A 51 -16.62 -3.96 11.17
N ARG A 52 -17.15 -3.95 12.42
CA ARG A 52 -18.59 -3.75 12.64
C ARG A 52 -19.12 -2.40 12.15
N LYS A 53 -18.27 -1.35 12.18
CA LYS A 53 -18.66 -0.05 11.62
C LYS A 53 -18.78 -0.14 10.09
N VAL A 54 -17.82 -0.75 9.41
CA VAL A 54 -17.90 -0.97 7.95
C VAL A 54 -19.14 -1.80 7.59
N ASP A 55 -19.42 -2.87 8.33
CA ASP A 55 -20.63 -3.70 8.13
C ASP A 55 -21.94 -2.92 8.34
N ALA A 56 -21.97 -2.01 9.32
CA ALA A 56 -23.14 -1.17 9.58
C ALA A 56 -23.30 -0.06 8.54
N ASP A 57 -22.21 0.56 8.13
CA ASP A 57 -22.21 1.65 7.16
C ASP A 57 -22.53 1.16 5.75
N SER A 58 -22.11 -0.06 5.42
CA SER A 58 -22.41 -0.69 4.11
C SER A 58 -23.90 -0.94 3.87
N ARG A 59 -24.73 -0.98 4.92
CA ARG A 59 -26.20 -1.14 4.83
C ARG A 59 -26.95 0.17 4.61
N LYS A 60 -26.29 1.30 4.54
CA LYS A 60 -26.85 2.65 4.39
C LYS A 60 -25.90 3.54 3.60
N ALA A 61 -25.19 2.94 2.67
CA ALA A 61 -24.10 3.57 1.94
C ALA A 61 -24.54 4.82 1.20
N VAL A 62 -25.65 4.75 0.48
CA VAL A 62 -26.23 5.87 -0.30
C VAL A 62 -26.57 7.06 0.60
N ILE A 63 -27.23 6.79 1.73
CA ILE A 63 -27.60 7.84 2.70
C ILE A 63 -26.35 8.52 3.27
N LEU A 64 -25.29 7.74 3.56
CA LEU A 64 -24.04 8.28 4.07
C LEU A 64 -23.32 9.15 3.03
N GLN A 65 -23.34 8.77 1.76
CA GLN A 65 -22.77 9.54 0.66
C GLN A 65 -23.44 10.92 0.53
N TYR A 66 -24.79 10.96 0.47
CA TYR A 66 -25.53 12.22 0.38
C TYR A 66 -25.34 13.11 1.62
N ARG A 67 -25.34 12.50 2.79
CA ARG A 67 -25.09 13.22 4.05
C ARG A 67 -23.70 13.84 4.05
N LEU A 68 -22.67 13.05 3.69
CA LEU A 68 -21.29 13.51 3.66
C LEU A 68 -21.12 14.69 2.69
N LEU A 69 -21.67 14.60 1.47
CA LEU A 69 -21.60 15.70 0.51
C LEU A 69 -22.26 16.95 1.08
N THR A 70 -23.45 16.82 1.67
CA THR A 70 -24.18 17.95 2.25
C THR A 70 -23.40 18.62 3.38
N GLU A 71 -22.77 17.81 4.25
CA GLU A 71 -21.94 18.31 5.34
C GLU A 71 -20.69 19.02 4.82
N LEU A 72 -20.00 18.45 3.82
CA LEU A 72 -18.82 19.06 3.19
C LEU A 72 -19.12 20.41 2.52
N ILE A 73 -20.19 20.48 1.74
CA ILE A 73 -20.62 21.72 1.07
C ILE A 73 -20.99 22.80 2.08
N LYS A 74 -21.76 22.45 3.11
CA LYS A 74 -22.15 23.38 4.17
C LYS A 74 -20.94 23.87 4.97
N GLU A 75 -20.03 22.99 5.33
CA GLU A 75 -18.84 23.35 6.12
C GLU A 75 -17.93 24.30 5.34
N ASN A 76 -17.76 24.04 4.04
CA ASN A 76 -16.80 24.76 3.21
C ASN A 76 -17.40 25.92 2.38
N GLN A 77 -18.67 26.31 2.60
CA GLN A 77 -19.35 27.35 1.82
C GLN A 77 -18.68 28.73 1.91
N ASN A 78 -17.94 29.00 2.97
CA ASN A 78 -17.26 30.28 3.20
C ASN A 78 -15.77 30.26 2.83
N THR A 79 -15.22 29.13 2.40
CA THR A 79 -13.85 29.04 1.87
C THR A 79 -13.73 29.80 0.56
N GLU A 80 -12.51 30.10 0.12
CA GLU A 80 -12.27 30.73 -1.17
C GLU A 80 -12.85 29.90 -2.31
N TYR A 81 -12.58 28.59 -2.30
CA TYR A 81 -13.13 27.64 -3.28
C TYR A 81 -14.66 27.54 -3.21
N GLY A 82 -15.23 27.46 -2.01
CA GLY A 82 -16.67 27.39 -1.81
C GLY A 82 -17.41 28.64 -2.30
N LYS A 83 -16.83 29.84 -2.12
CA LYS A 83 -17.37 31.11 -2.67
C LYS A 83 -17.27 31.13 -4.19
N LYS A 84 -16.11 30.70 -4.75
CA LYS A 84 -15.88 30.65 -6.21
C LYS A 84 -16.97 29.83 -6.92
N TYR A 85 -17.32 28.67 -6.36
CA TYR A 85 -18.31 27.74 -6.95
C TYR A 85 -19.72 27.84 -6.35
N GLY A 86 -19.97 28.83 -5.51
CA GLY A 86 -21.29 29.12 -4.97
C GLY A 86 -21.91 28.02 -4.12
N PHE A 87 -21.13 27.45 -3.19
CA PHE A 87 -21.53 26.33 -2.32
C PHE A 87 -22.79 26.67 -1.49
N SER A 88 -22.96 27.92 -1.07
CA SER A 88 -24.15 28.36 -0.33
C SER A 88 -25.48 28.14 -1.08
N GLY A 89 -25.42 28.00 -2.39
CA GLY A 89 -26.58 27.75 -3.24
C GLY A 89 -26.69 26.30 -3.76
N ILE A 90 -25.90 25.35 -3.27
CA ILE A 90 -25.98 23.92 -3.60
C ILE A 90 -26.93 23.24 -2.60
N ARG A 91 -27.94 22.54 -3.10
CA ARG A 91 -28.92 21.80 -2.28
C ARG A 91 -29.02 20.33 -2.64
N THR A 92 -28.65 19.97 -3.87
CA THR A 92 -28.76 18.62 -4.42
C THR A 92 -27.44 18.19 -5.03
N VAL A 93 -27.28 16.90 -5.28
CA VAL A 93 -26.13 16.34 -6.03
C VAL A 93 -26.09 16.91 -7.44
N GLN A 94 -27.26 17.13 -8.07
CA GLN A 94 -27.36 17.72 -9.39
C GLN A 94 -26.88 19.17 -9.39
N ASP A 95 -27.21 19.98 -8.36
CA ASP A 95 -26.66 21.32 -8.20
C ASP A 95 -25.15 21.29 -8.08
N PHE A 96 -24.63 20.33 -7.31
CA PHE A 96 -23.19 20.12 -7.11
C PHE A 96 -22.50 19.79 -8.43
N ARG A 97 -23.01 18.80 -9.15
CA ARG A 97 -22.47 18.39 -10.46
C ARG A 97 -22.51 19.53 -11.50
N LYS A 98 -23.53 20.35 -11.45
CA LYS A 98 -23.70 21.49 -12.37
C LYS A 98 -22.77 22.67 -12.06
N LYS A 99 -22.53 22.95 -10.78
CA LYS A 99 -21.74 24.13 -10.34
C LYS A 99 -20.26 23.85 -10.20
N VAL A 100 -19.90 22.64 -9.79
CA VAL A 100 -18.51 22.26 -9.53
C VAL A 100 -18.03 21.40 -10.70
N PRO A 101 -17.05 21.85 -11.48
CA PRO A 101 -16.49 21.06 -12.59
C PRO A 101 -15.70 19.85 -12.09
N LEU A 102 -15.48 18.89 -12.97
CA LEU A 102 -14.42 17.88 -12.77
C LEU A 102 -13.08 18.59 -12.73
N SER A 103 -12.17 18.11 -11.89
CA SER A 103 -10.91 18.82 -11.59
C SER A 103 -9.69 17.90 -11.62
N GLU A 104 -8.56 18.53 -11.86
CA GLU A 104 -7.22 17.92 -11.88
C GLU A 104 -6.35 18.54 -10.77
N TYR A 105 -5.16 17.96 -10.52
CA TYR A 105 -4.25 18.47 -9.50
C TYR A 105 -3.85 19.94 -9.72
N ASP A 106 -3.66 20.34 -10.96
CA ASP A 106 -3.20 21.67 -11.32
C ASP A 106 -4.23 22.76 -10.93
N ASP A 107 -5.53 22.40 -10.82
CA ASP A 107 -6.57 23.29 -10.31
C ASP A 107 -6.42 23.61 -8.82
N TYR A 108 -5.74 22.73 -8.07
CA TYR A 108 -5.55 22.83 -6.62
C TYR A 108 -4.17 23.32 -6.22
N GLU A 109 -3.15 23.12 -7.05
CA GLU A 109 -1.76 23.44 -6.73
C GLU A 109 -1.57 24.88 -6.22
N PRO A 110 -2.18 25.92 -6.82
CA PRO A 110 -2.05 27.31 -6.33
C PRO A 110 -2.58 27.49 -4.91
N TYR A 111 -3.69 26.83 -4.56
CA TYR A 111 -4.24 26.87 -3.20
C TYR A 111 -3.33 26.11 -2.21
N ILE A 112 -2.85 24.94 -2.61
CA ILE A 112 -2.01 24.09 -1.77
C ILE A 112 -0.71 24.82 -1.41
N ARG A 113 -0.06 25.50 -2.35
CA ARG A 113 1.14 26.32 -2.10
C ARG A 113 0.89 27.37 -1.02
N ARG A 114 -0.20 28.12 -1.11
CA ARG A 114 -0.61 29.12 -0.12
C ARG A 114 -0.92 28.47 1.25
N MET A 115 -1.58 27.28 1.24
CA MET A 115 -1.80 26.52 2.49
C MET A 115 -0.47 26.07 3.13
N MET A 116 0.52 25.70 2.35
CA MET A 116 1.86 25.34 2.84
C MET A 116 2.62 26.54 3.42
N GLU A 117 2.28 27.74 3.02
CA GLU A 117 2.78 29.02 3.58
C GLU A 117 1.98 29.46 4.82
N GLY A 118 0.88 28.78 5.16
CA GLY A 118 0.09 29.01 6.36
C GLY A 118 -1.24 29.72 6.13
N GLU A 119 -1.63 29.98 4.89
CA GLU A 119 -2.97 30.50 4.58
C GLU A 119 -4.04 29.45 4.90
N THR A 120 -5.16 29.90 5.43
CA THR A 120 -6.28 29.05 5.86
C THR A 120 -7.56 29.41 5.10
N ASN A 121 -8.57 28.54 5.22
CA ASN A 121 -9.90 28.77 4.64
C ASN A 121 -9.90 28.91 3.10
N LEU A 122 -8.97 28.20 2.44
CA LEU A 122 -8.86 28.17 0.99
C LEU A 122 -9.73 27.07 0.36
N LEU A 123 -9.36 25.81 0.52
CA LEU A 123 -10.05 24.63 0.01
C LEU A 123 -11.00 24.02 1.04
N SER A 124 -10.61 24.05 2.30
CA SER A 124 -11.36 23.53 3.44
C SER A 124 -11.36 24.54 4.58
N ALA A 125 -12.46 24.59 5.34
CA ALA A 125 -12.55 25.37 6.58
C ALA A 125 -11.67 24.78 7.70
N LYS A 126 -11.38 23.47 7.63
CA LYS A 126 -10.46 22.80 8.56
C LYS A 126 -9.02 22.92 8.05
N PRO A 127 -8.09 23.38 8.90
CA PRO A 127 -6.67 23.44 8.52
C PRO A 127 -6.10 22.02 8.33
N PRO A 128 -5.17 21.83 7.38
CA PRO A 128 -4.52 20.54 7.21
C PRO A 128 -3.65 20.20 8.42
N LYS A 129 -3.64 18.93 8.80
CA LYS A 129 -2.74 18.38 9.83
C LYS A 129 -1.45 17.85 9.24
N HIS A 130 -1.49 17.52 7.97
CA HIS A 130 -0.38 16.93 7.24
C HIS A 130 -0.51 17.29 5.75
N PHE A 131 0.62 17.42 5.05
CA PHE A 131 0.64 17.42 3.61
C PHE A 131 1.19 16.08 3.14
N ALA A 132 0.33 15.25 2.54
CA ALA A 132 0.74 13.99 1.96
C ALA A 132 1.56 14.25 0.70
N MET A 133 2.79 13.75 0.67
CA MET A 133 3.68 13.86 -0.47
C MET A 133 3.52 12.62 -1.35
N THR A 134 3.29 12.83 -2.65
CA THR A 134 3.27 11.75 -3.64
C THR A 134 4.42 11.91 -4.62
N THR A 135 4.91 10.81 -5.16
CA THR A 135 5.82 10.87 -6.31
C THR A 135 4.99 11.15 -7.57
N GLY A 136 4.99 12.40 -8.02
CA GLY A 136 4.37 12.75 -9.31
C GLY A 136 4.97 11.93 -10.46
N SER A 137 4.19 11.68 -11.50
CA SER A 137 4.59 10.93 -12.70
C SER A 137 5.81 11.52 -13.43
N ILE A 138 6.16 12.77 -13.16
CA ILE A 138 7.25 13.53 -13.83
C ILE A 138 8.37 13.89 -12.83
N GLY A 139 8.42 13.24 -11.65
CA GLY A 139 9.49 13.47 -10.67
C GLY A 139 9.33 14.71 -9.77
N VAL A 140 8.31 15.55 -9.98
CA VAL A 140 7.99 16.66 -9.07
C VAL A 140 7.00 16.15 -8.02
N PRO A 141 7.30 16.27 -6.71
CA PRO A 141 6.37 15.84 -5.67
C PRO A 141 5.08 16.66 -5.72
N LYS A 142 3.93 15.97 -5.69
CA LYS A 142 2.63 16.59 -5.46
C LYS A 142 2.32 16.54 -3.97
N TYR A 143 1.71 17.61 -3.46
CA TYR A 143 1.31 17.73 -2.07
C TYR A 143 -0.21 17.71 -1.96
N VAL A 144 -0.75 16.89 -1.08
CA VAL A 144 -2.18 16.76 -0.84
C VAL A 144 -2.45 17.14 0.61
N PRO A 145 -3.28 18.15 0.88
CA PRO A 145 -3.67 18.47 2.25
C PRO A 145 -4.47 17.33 2.85
N VAL A 146 -4.20 17.00 4.11
CA VAL A 146 -4.87 15.91 4.83
C VAL A 146 -5.38 16.43 6.17
N SER A 147 -6.67 16.29 6.42
CA SER A 147 -7.31 16.70 7.67
C SER A 147 -7.10 15.67 8.78
N GLN A 148 -7.35 16.07 10.04
CA GLN A 148 -7.32 15.12 11.16
C GLN A 148 -8.38 14.03 11.00
N GLU A 149 -9.55 14.38 10.51
CA GLU A 149 -10.65 13.43 10.29
C GLU A 149 -10.27 12.34 9.28
N GLU A 150 -9.58 12.73 8.22
CA GLU A 150 -9.10 11.81 7.19
C GLU A 150 -8.02 10.87 7.76
N LEU A 151 -7.06 11.40 8.54
CA LEU A 151 -6.07 10.58 9.24
C LEU A 151 -6.71 9.57 10.20
N ASP A 152 -7.74 9.96 10.93
CA ASP A 152 -8.46 9.08 11.84
C ASP A 152 -9.18 7.95 11.07
N LYS A 153 -9.68 8.22 9.86
CA LYS A 153 -10.27 7.21 8.97
C LYS A 153 -9.22 6.24 8.44
N TYR A 154 -8.07 6.74 8.01
CA TYR A 154 -6.94 5.88 7.62
C TYR A 154 -6.48 4.99 8.78
N ALA A 155 -6.34 5.54 9.99
CA ALA A 155 -5.97 4.76 11.18
C ALA A 155 -6.98 3.64 11.46
N ARG A 156 -8.27 3.96 11.42
CA ARG A 156 -9.35 3.00 11.63
C ARG A 156 -9.39 1.92 10.55
N CYS A 157 -9.37 2.31 9.29
CA CYS A 157 -9.63 1.40 8.18
C CYS A 157 -8.39 0.63 7.71
N CYS A 158 -7.20 1.26 7.70
CA CYS A 158 -5.99 0.58 7.25
C CYS A 158 -5.24 -0.13 8.39
N VAL A 159 -5.22 0.46 9.61
CA VAL A 159 -4.46 -0.12 10.71
C VAL A 159 -5.36 -0.97 11.62
N GLU A 160 -6.35 -0.36 12.27
CA GLU A 160 -7.18 -1.08 13.25
C GLU A 160 -7.97 -2.21 12.60
N MET A 161 -8.58 -1.96 11.43
CA MET A 161 -9.38 -2.97 10.72
C MET A 161 -8.55 -4.19 10.31
N SER A 162 -7.26 -4.04 9.99
CA SER A 162 -6.38 -5.17 9.69
C SER A 162 -6.31 -6.18 10.84
N PHE A 163 -6.23 -5.70 12.07
CA PHE A 163 -6.29 -6.57 13.26
C PHE A 163 -7.66 -7.23 13.44
N GLY A 164 -8.74 -6.51 13.14
CA GLY A 164 -10.10 -7.04 13.22
C GLY A 164 -10.37 -8.15 12.22
N VAL A 165 -9.97 -7.95 10.98
CA VAL A 165 -10.10 -8.93 9.88
C VAL A 165 -9.21 -10.15 10.14
N ALA A 166 -7.97 -9.93 10.61
CA ALA A 166 -7.07 -11.02 10.99
C ALA A 166 -7.63 -11.86 12.13
N ASP A 167 -8.17 -11.23 13.16
CA ASP A 167 -8.76 -11.92 14.30
C ASP A 167 -10.04 -12.68 13.91
N GLU A 168 -10.89 -12.11 13.05
CA GLU A 168 -12.06 -12.79 12.51
C GLU A 168 -11.66 -14.05 11.74
N TYR A 169 -10.71 -13.93 10.82
CA TYR A 169 -10.18 -15.07 10.07
C TYR A 169 -9.60 -16.14 11.00
N TYR A 170 -8.77 -15.73 11.96
CA TYR A 170 -8.10 -16.66 12.88
C TYR A 170 -9.09 -17.39 13.78
N ARG A 171 -10.11 -16.69 14.26
CA ARG A 171 -11.21 -17.32 15.04
C ARG A 171 -12.01 -18.31 14.20
N ASN A 172 -12.31 -17.97 12.96
CA ASN A 172 -13.08 -18.85 12.06
C ASN A 172 -12.30 -20.10 11.67
N THR A 173 -10.96 -20.03 11.59
CA THR A 173 -10.11 -21.15 11.18
C THR A 173 -9.58 -21.98 12.35
N THR A 174 -9.35 -21.38 13.50
CA THR A 174 -8.70 -22.04 14.65
C THR A 174 -9.55 -22.10 15.92
N GLY A 175 -10.67 -21.40 15.97
CA GLY A 175 -11.49 -21.23 17.18
C GLY A 175 -10.87 -20.28 18.23
N ARG A 176 -9.74 -19.63 17.96
CA ARG A 176 -9.00 -18.80 18.91
C ARG A 176 -8.77 -17.39 18.34
N SER A 177 -8.58 -16.41 19.21
CA SER A 177 -8.10 -15.08 18.81
C SER A 177 -6.65 -15.12 18.32
N VAL A 178 -6.28 -14.14 17.51
CA VAL A 178 -4.88 -13.89 17.15
C VAL A 178 -4.02 -13.81 18.42
N PRO A 179 -2.87 -14.47 18.47
CA PRO A 179 -1.97 -14.40 19.62
C PRO A 179 -1.43 -12.98 19.79
N GLY A 180 -1.21 -12.57 21.05
CA GLY A 180 -0.55 -11.30 21.34
C GLY A 180 0.93 -11.35 20.98
N GLY A 181 1.46 -10.20 20.50
CA GLY A 181 2.85 -10.05 20.12
C GLY A 181 3.12 -8.78 19.32
N ARG A 182 4.37 -8.62 18.88
CA ARG A 182 4.79 -7.49 18.04
C ARG A 182 4.75 -7.86 16.56
N GLY A 183 4.81 -6.85 15.72
CA GLY A 183 4.92 -7.01 14.27
C GLY A 183 6.28 -6.57 13.72
N LEU A 184 6.55 -7.00 12.50
CA LEU A 184 7.57 -6.45 11.64
C LEU A 184 6.91 -5.48 10.66
N ASN A 185 7.34 -4.22 10.64
CA ASN A 185 6.90 -3.26 9.65
C ASN A 185 8.07 -2.88 8.72
N ALA A 186 7.89 -3.09 7.42
CA ALA A 186 8.92 -2.78 6.43
C ALA A 186 8.85 -1.32 5.92
N VAL A 187 7.88 -0.52 6.37
CA VAL A 187 7.70 0.88 5.96
C VAL A 187 8.81 1.77 6.55
N GLU A 188 9.40 2.62 5.74
CA GLU A 188 10.33 3.67 6.15
C GLU A 188 9.64 5.02 6.12
N LEU A 189 9.74 5.75 7.23
CA LEU A 189 9.08 7.03 7.38
C LEU A 189 10.05 8.18 7.12
N LYS A 190 9.61 9.14 6.31
CA LYS A 190 10.27 10.43 6.17
C LYS A 190 9.26 11.52 6.54
N VAL A 191 9.61 12.35 7.50
CA VAL A 191 8.78 13.48 7.95
C VAL A 191 9.64 14.75 7.90
N VAL A 192 9.19 15.73 7.17
CA VAL A 192 9.75 17.08 7.13
C VAL A 192 8.68 18.09 7.52
N GLN A 193 9.04 19.36 7.71
CA GLN A 193 8.08 20.42 8.01
C GLN A 193 7.98 21.39 6.84
N ALA A 194 6.77 21.84 6.51
CA ALA A 194 6.52 22.97 5.64
C ALA A 194 6.90 24.28 6.35
N SER A 195 6.97 25.38 5.60
CA SER A 195 7.20 26.72 6.15
C SER A 195 6.13 27.14 7.16
N SER A 196 4.90 26.67 7.00
CA SER A 196 3.79 26.82 7.96
C SER A 196 3.98 26.04 9.27
N GLY A 197 5.00 25.18 9.40
CA GLY A 197 5.17 24.27 10.53
C GLY A 197 4.35 22.98 10.43
N VAL A 198 3.47 22.84 9.44
CA VAL A 198 2.69 21.62 9.19
C VAL A 198 3.63 20.53 8.66
N LYS A 199 3.46 19.31 9.16
CA LYS A 199 4.27 18.15 8.76
C LYS A 199 3.98 17.73 7.31
N GLN A 200 5.03 17.28 6.62
CA GLN A 200 4.98 16.72 5.27
C GLN A 200 5.57 15.32 5.25
N GLY A 201 5.07 14.47 4.38
CA GLY A 201 5.55 13.11 4.18
C GLY A 201 4.44 12.22 3.62
N THR A 202 4.65 10.91 3.63
CA THR A 202 3.60 9.97 3.21
C THR A 202 2.45 9.91 4.24
N ILE A 203 1.28 9.43 3.83
CA ILE A 203 0.17 9.14 4.77
C ILE A 203 0.63 8.17 5.86
N SER A 204 1.40 7.14 5.52
CA SER A 204 1.97 6.19 6.49
C SER A 204 2.87 6.90 7.51
N SER A 205 3.62 7.93 7.09
CA SER A 205 4.44 8.74 8.01
C SER A 205 3.58 9.53 9.00
N ALA A 206 2.45 10.10 8.55
CA ALA A 206 1.51 10.80 9.43
C ALA A 206 0.90 9.85 10.46
N LEU A 207 0.41 8.68 10.02
CA LEU A 207 -0.22 7.67 10.87
C LEU A 207 0.75 7.15 11.94
N MET A 208 1.94 6.73 11.55
CA MET A 208 2.92 6.18 12.48
C MET A 208 3.45 7.23 13.46
N SER A 209 3.60 8.49 13.02
CA SER A 209 4.00 9.59 13.91
C SER A 209 2.99 9.84 15.03
N SER A 210 1.70 9.62 14.79
CA SER A 210 0.65 9.78 15.81
C SER A 210 0.70 8.73 16.93
N VAL A 211 1.36 7.60 16.68
CA VAL A 211 1.49 6.46 17.63
C VAL A 211 2.94 6.21 18.06
N LYS A 212 3.84 7.18 17.86
CA LYS A 212 5.28 7.07 18.14
C LYS A 212 5.61 6.36 19.47
N ASP A 213 4.98 6.80 20.55
CA ASP A 213 5.24 6.27 21.91
C ASP A 213 4.76 4.82 22.08
N SER A 214 3.92 4.35 21.17
CA SER A 214 3.43 2.96 21.16
C SER A 214 4.26 2.03 20.28
N ILE A 215 5.12 2.56 19.43
CA ILE A 215 5.91 1.77 18.47
C ILE A 215 6.70 0.63 19.14
N PRO A 216 7.42 0.84 20.25
CA PRO A 216 8.19 -0.25 20.89
C PRO A 216 7.31 -1.39 21.43
N LEU A 217 6.02 -1.15 21.62
CA LEU A 217 5.05 -2.16 22.06
C LEU A 217 4.36 -2.88 20.89
N MET A 218 4.32 -2.23 19.73
CA MET A 218 3.64 -2.74 18.53
C MET A 218 4.60 -3.40 17.55
N LEU A 219 5.82 -2.88 17.43
CA LEU A 219 6.81 -3.30 16.45
C LEU A 219 8.07 -3.83 17.11
N SER A 220 8.75 -4.73 16.41
CA SER A 220 10.06 -5.24 16.82
C SER A 220 11.15 -4.18 16.73
N SER A 221 11.03 -3.25 15.80
CA SER A 221 11.99 -2.16 15.57
C SER A 221 11.68 -0.96 16.45
N PRO A 222 12.69 -0.29 17.04
CA PRO A 222 12.50 0.97 17.76
C PRO A 222 12.18 2.12 16.79
N TRP A 223 11.75 3.27 17.36
CA TRP A 223 11.35 4.44 16.56
C TRP A 223 12.45 4.93 15.61
N GLU A 224 13.69 4.91 16.04
CA GLU A 224 14.85 5.33 15.26
C GLU A 224 15.07 4.50 14.00
N VAL A 225 14.58 3.25 14.01
CA VAL A 225 14.56 2.37 12.83
C VAL A 225 13.28 2.57 12.00
N VAL A 226 12.18 2.94 12.61
CA VAL A 226 10.91 3.19 11.90
C VAL A 226 10.95 4.54 11.19
N CYS A 227 11.54 5.57 11.82
CA CYS A 227 11.67 6.93 11.29
C CYS A 227 13.13 7.41 11.44
N PRO A 228 14.01 7.02 10.53
CA PRO A 228 15.47 7.16 10.69
C PRO A 228 15.96 8.61 10.66
N GLY A 229 15.24 9.55 10.05
CA GLY A 229 15.66 10.95 9.91
C GLY A 229 16.88 11.18 9.02
N MET A 230 17.63 10.12 8.68
CA MET A 230 18.83 10.14 7.85
C MET A 230 19.00 8.82 7.10
N GLU A 231 19.85 8.82 6.09
CA GLU A 231 20.14 7.61 5.29
C GLU A 231 21.00 6.61 6.07
N MET A 232 20.56 5.35 6.15
CA MET A 232 21.28 4.25 6.78
C MET A 232 20.79 2.89 6.23
N ASP A 233 21.49 1.80 6.56
CA ASP A 233 21.14 0.44 6.13
C ASP A 233 19.89 -0.08 6.84
N MET A 234 18.73 0.35 6.40
CA MET A 234 17.44 0.04 7.00
C MET A 234 17.07 -1.44 6.91
N LYS A 235 17.41 -2.12 5.80
CA LYS A 235 17.14 -3.55 5.63
C LYS A 235 17.86 -4.37 6.71
N TYR A 236 19.12 -4.04 6.99
CA TYR A 236 19.87 -4.68 8.07
C TYR A 236 19.23 -4.48 9.43
N LEU A 237 18.90 -3.23 9.78
CA LEU A 237 18.33 -2.92 11.09
C LEU A 237 16.97 -3.59 11.30
N LYS A 238 16.08 -3.51 10.33
CA LYS A 238 14.76 -4.17 10.38
C LYS A 238 14.90 -5.69 10.51
N ALA A 239 15.74 -6.31 9.69
CA ALA A 239 16.03 -7.75 9.77
C ALA A 239 16.60 -8.13 11.13
N ARG A 240 17.59 -7.37 11.62
CA ARG A 240 18.26 -7.61 12.90
C ARG A 240 17.29 -7.59 14.09
N PHE A 241 16.41 -6.58 14.15
CA PHE A 241 15.40 -6.46 15.22
C PHE A 241 14.28 -7.50 15.08
N ALA A 242 13.81 -7.77 13.88
CA ALA A 242 12.77 -8.76 13.63
C ALA A 242 13.23 -10.19 13.95
N LEU A 243 14.42 -10.57 13.52
CA LEU A 243 14.98 -11.90 13.79
C LEU A 243 15.27 -12.14 15.27
N ALA A 244 15.65 -11.11 16.01
CA ALA A 244 15.82 -11.22 17.46
C ALA A 244 14.50 -11.47 18.21
N ASP A 245 13.38 -11.10 17.64
CA ASP A 245 12.05 -11.33 18.24
C ASP A 245 11.41 -12.61 17.70
N ARG A 246 11.39 -13.66 18.53
CA ARG A 246 10.70 -14.93 18.19
C ARG A 246 9.18 -14.81 18.19
N GLY A 247 8.65 -13.79 18.88
CA GLY A 247 7.24 -13.63 19.17
C GLY A 247 6.48 -12.82 18.14
N LEU A 248 7.01 -12.60 16.94
CA LEU A 248 6.30 -11.84 15.91
C LEU A 248 5.00 -12.53 15.51
N VAL A 249 3.93 -11.73 15.42
CA VAL A 249 2.57 -12.20 15.08
C VAL A 249 2.09 -11.70 13.74
N PHE A 250 2.67 -10.63 13.22
CA PHE A 250 2.37 -10.12 11.88
C PHE A 250 3.60 -9.48 11.24
N MET A 251 3.53 -9.32 9.93
CA MET A 251 4.43 -8.47 9.18
C MET A 251 3.64 -7.66 8.16
N ASP A 252 3.99 -6.41 7.98
CA ASP A 252 3.32 -5.52 7.06
C ASP A 252 4.25 -4.55 6.32
N SER A 253 3.77 -4.09 5.18
CA SER A 253 4.32 -3.03 4.36
C SER A 253 3.19 -2.36 3.60
N VAL A 254 3.44 -1.20 2.98
CA VAL A 254 2.46 -0.61 2.05
C VAL A 254 2.25 -1.54 0.86
N PHE A 255 3.36 -1.98 0.25
CA PHE A 255 3.37 -2.94 -0.86
C PHE A 255 4.19 -4.18 -0.47
N LEU A 256 3.80 -5.35 -0.94
CA LEU A 256 4.55 -6.59 -0.66
C LEU A 256 6.00 -6.56 -1.15
N THR A 257 6.36 -5.67 -2.08
CA THR A 257 7.75 -5.47 -2.53
C THR A 257 8.70 -5.27 -1.36
N GLY A 258 8.35 -4.40 -0.40
CA GLY A 258 9.21 -4.11 0.75
C GLY A 258 9.47 -5.32 1.66
N LEU A 259 8.46 -6.20 1.83
CA LEU A 259 8.64 -7.45 2.58
C LEU A 259 9.45 -8.48 1.81
N VAL A 260 9.24 -8.60 0.50
CA VAL A 260 10.03 -9.50 -0.34
C VAL A 260 11.50 -9.09 -0.32
N ASP A 261 11.79 -7.80 -0.52
CA ASP A 261 13.15 -7.26 -0.48
C ASP A 261 13.84 -7.51 0.87
N LEU A 262 13.07 -7.44 1.97
CA LEU A 262 13.60 -7.73 3.31
C LEU A 262 13.86 -9.22 3.51
N MET A 263 12.99 -10.10 3.01
CA MET A 263 13.20 -11.56 3.09
C MET A 263 14.36 -12.02 2.21
N ASP A 264 14.51 -11.43 1.01
CA ASP A 264 15.68 -11.67 0.16
C ASP A 264 16.97 -11.23 0.86
N TYR A 265 16.96 -10.04 1.49
CA TYR A 265 18.10 -9.58 2.29
C TYR A 265 18.44 -10.53 3.44
N ILE A 266 17.44 -11.04 4.15
CA ILE A 266 17.64 -12.03 5.22
C ILE A 266 18.27 -13.32 4.65
N ARG A 267 17.75 -13.82 3.52
CA ARG A 267 18.28 -15.02 2.85
C ARG A 267 19.76 -14.86 2.50
N ASP A 268 20.12 -13.71 1.97
CA ASP A 268 21.47 -13.47 1.45
C ASP A 268 22.49 -13.12 2.57
N ASN A 269 21.99 -12.74 3.77
CA ASN A 269 22.83 -12.24 4.87
C ASN A 269 22.59 -12.95 6.22
N TYR A 270 21.90 -14.10 6.25
CA TYR A 270 21.49 -14.72 7.52
C TYR A 270 22.64 -15.09 8.45
N GLU A 271 23.79 -15.51 7.93
CA GLU A 271 24.96 -15.87 8.77
C GLU A 271 25.49 -14.66 9.54
N MET A 272 25.60 -13.51 8.87
CA MET A 272 25.99 -12.24 9.48
C MET A 272 24.97 -11.84 10.54
N LEU A 273 23.68 -11.85 10.20
CA LEU A 273 22.59 -11.49 11.11
C LEU A 273 22.55 -12.39 12.35
N CYS A 274 22.72 -13.71 12.19
CA CYS A 274 22.78 -14.65 13.30
C CYS A 274 24.00 -14.39 14.20
N ARG A 275 25.17 -14.08 13.63
CA ARG A 275 26.39 -13.73 14.38
C ARG A 275 26.19 -12.48 15.22
N ASP A 276 25.54 -11.48 14.65
CA ASP A 276 25.26 -10.20 15.32
C ASP A 276 24.21 -10.36 16.44
N ILE A 277 23.23 -11.25 16.25
CA ILE A 277 22.27 -11.62 17.31
C ILE A 277 22.99 -12.37 18.43
N TYR A 278 23.87 -13.31 18.09
CA TYR A 278 24.65 -14.10 19.05
C TYR A 278 25.52 -13.22 19.96
N SER A 279 26.22 -12.25 19.35
CA SER A 279 27.15 -11.34 20.06
C SER A 279 26.47 -10.15 20.71
N GLY A 280 25.22 -9.81 20.34
CA GLY A 280 24.55 -8.58 20.76
C GLY A 280 25.22 -7.32 20.18
N GLN A 281 25.73 -7.41 18.96
CA GLN A 281 26.40 -6.29 18.29
C GLN A 281 25.63 -5.85 17.04
N ILE A 282 25.93 -4.65 16.58
CA ILE A 282 25.59 -4.17 15.24
C ILE A 282 26.85 -4.30 14.38
N ASN A 283 26.73 -4.90 13.20
CA ASN A 283 27.85 -5.09 12.30
C ASN A 283 28.56 -3.76 11.98
N LYS A 284 29.88 -3.75 12.09
CA LYS A 284 30.68 -2.53 11.90
C LYS A 284 30.71 -2.05 10.44
N ASN A 285 30.54 -2.98 9.50
CA ASN A 285 30.56 -2.67 8.06
C ASN A 285 29.23 -2.13 7.53
N VAL A 286 28.18 -2.13 8.35
CA VAL A 286 26.86 -1.60 7.98
C VAL A 286 26.86 -0.09 8.14
N LYS A 287 26.37 0.63 7.12
CA LYS A 287 26.32 2.08 7.09
C LYS A 287 25.28 2.61 8.08
N ILE A 288 25.71 2.88 9.29
CA ILE A 288 24.88 3.47 10.36
C ILE A 288 25.72 4.55 11.04
N PRO A 289 25.22 5.79 11.16
CA PRO A 289 25.92 6.86 11.91
C PRO A 289 26.19 6.41 13.36
N GLU A 290 27.36 6.80 13.90
CA GLU A 290 27.80 6.32 15.21
C GLU A 290 26.88 6.72 16.35
N GLU A 291 26.27 7.90 16.28
CA GLU A 291 25.28 8.37 17.25
C GLU A 291 24.05 7.47 17.28
N VAL A 292 23.55 7.09 16.09
CA VAL A 292 22.42 6.18 15.94
C VAL A 292 22.79 4.77 16.38
N ARG A 293 23.99 4.31 16.03
CA ARG A 293 24.52 3.01 16.48
C ARG A 293 24.54 2.93 18.01
N SER A 294 25.11 3.95 18.66
CA SER A 294 25.17 4.03 20.12
C SER A 294 23.77 4.07 20.75
N ALA A 295 22.86 4.85 20.19
CA ALA A 295 21.47 4.91 20.65
C ALA A 295 20.75 3.57 20.50
N MET A 296 21.05 2.79 19.46
CA MET A 296 20.42 1.47 19.24
C MET A 296 20.94 0.38 20.15
N MET A 297 22.18 0.49 20.63
CA MET A 297 22.75 -0.52 21.53
C MET A 297 21.95 -0.67 22.84
N GLN A 298 21.21 0.32 23.27
CA GLN A 298 20.31 0.21 24.45
C GLN A 298 19.17 -0.78 24.25
N TYR A 299 18.78 -1.08 22.99
CA TYR A 299 17.71 -2.02 22.64
C TYR A 299 18.23 -3.42 22.33
N ILE A 300 19.54 -3.59 22.19
CA ILE A 300 20.17 -4.82 21.72
C ILE A 300 20.80 -5.56 22.90
N VAL A 301 20.46 -6.83 22.99
CA VAL A 301 21.06 -7.77 23.95
C VAL A 301 21.56 -9.02 23.22
N PRO A 302 22.64 -9.66 23.65
CA PRO A 302 23.06 -10.95 23.11
C PRO A 302 21.98 -12.02 23.31
N ASP A 303 21.63 -12.72 22.25
CA ASP A 303 20.73 -13.88 22.33
C ASP A 303 21.34 -15.09 21.61
N ARG A 304 22.17 -15.82 22.34
CA ARG A 304 22.89 -17.00 21.83
C ARG A 304 21.93 -18.14 21.45
N ARG A 305 20.83 -18.29 22.19
CA ARG A 305 19.84 -19.34 21.94
C ARG A 305 19.10 -19.06 20.64
N ARG A 306 18.58 -17.84 20.51
CA ARG A 306 17.86 -17.41 19.30
C ARG A 306 18.74 -17.45 18.05
N ALA A 307 19.98 -17.00 18.15
CA ALA A 307 20.94 -17.05 17.05
C ALA A 307 21.20 -18.49 16.55
N LYS A 308 21.34 -19.45 17.47
CA LYS A 308 21.54 -20.89 17.11
C LYS A 308 20.28 -21.47 16.48
N GLU A 309 19.09 -21.15 17.02
CA GLU A 309 17.80 -21.55 16.45
C GLU A 309 17.67 -21.05 15.00
N LEU A 310 17.85 -19.75 14.78
CA LEU A 310 17.79 -19.14 13.46
C LEU A 310 18.79 -19.76 12.48
N LEU A 311 20.03 -19.93 12.90
CA LEU A 311 21.07 -20.50 12.04
C LEU A 311 20.75 -21.95 11.62
N ALA A 312 20.15 -22.74 12.51
CA ALA A 312 19.69 -24.09 12.18
C ALA A 312 18.59 -24.05 11.13
N GLU A 313 17.55 -23.21 11.34
CA GLU A 313 16.43 -23.08 10.41
C GLU A 313 16.85 -22.55 9.02
N PHE A 314 17.77 -21.59 8.96
CA PHE A 314 18.27 -21.07 7.68
C PHE A 314 19.13 -22.07 6.92
N ARG A 315 19.91 -22.93 7.61
CA ARG A 315 20.70 -24.00 6.99
C ARG A 315 19.85 -25.11 6.39
N GLU A 316 18.61 -25.28 6.84
CA GLU A 316 17.61 -26.14 6.19
C GLU A 316 17.18 -25.61 4.80
N GLY A 317 17.59 -24.37 4.46
CA GLY A 317 17.32 -23.73 3.18
C GLY A 317 15.99 -22.95 3.15
N PHE A 318 15.71 -22.39 1.97
CA PHE A 318 14.57 -21.53 1.68
C PHE A 318 13.59 -22.17 0.66
N ASP A 319 13.79 -23.42 0.29
CA ASP A 319 12.90 -24.17 -0.61
C ASP A 319 11.58 -24.49 0.08
N THR A 320 11.58 -24.61 1.39
CA THR A 320 10.38 -24.67 2.22
C THR A 320 10.12 -23.33 2.91
N PRO A 321 8.85 -23.00 3.18
CA PRO A 321 8.50 -21.72 3.81
C PRO A 321 9.25 -21.49 5.12
N VAL A 322 10.06 -20.44 5.16
CA VAL A 322 10.93 -20.13 6.30
C VAL A 322 10.23 -19.34 7.40
N ILE A 323 9.25 -18.48 7.04
CA ILE A 323 8.56 -17.60 7.99
C ILE A 323 7.91 -18.39 9.15
N PRO A 324 7.10 -19.44 8.93
CA PRO A 324 6.51 -20.20 10.03
C PRO A 324 7.54 -20.94 10.88
N ARG A 325 8.73 -21.27 10.35
CA ARG A 325 9.82 -21.92 11.09
C ARG A 325 10.49 -20.95 12.05
N ILE A 326 10.82 -19.74 11.58
CA ILE A 326 11.51 -18.73 12.38
C ILE A 326 10.58 -17.87 13.26
N TRP A 327 9.30 -17.73 12.88
CA TRP A 327 8.26 -17.00 13.62
C TRP A 327 6.98 -17.83 13.77
N PRO A 328 6.95 -18.78 14.72
CA PRO A 328 5.84 -19.75 14.86
C PRO A 328 4.47 -19.13 15.19
N LYS A 329 4.44 -17.87 15.65
CA LYS A 329 3.21 -17.14 15.96
C LYS A 329 2.72 -16.27 14.79
N MET A 330 3.42 -16.27 13.66
CA MET A 330 3.04 -15.45 12.50
C MET A 330 1.63 -15.78 12.05
N SER A 331 0.74 -14.80 12.14
CA SER A 331 -0.69 -14.96 11.89
C SER A 331 -1.14 -14.39 10.55
N TRP A 332 -0.50 -13.32 10.06
CA TRP A 332 -0.78 -12.77 8.72
C TRP A 332 0.39 -11.94 8.16
N VAL A 333 0.33 -11.75 6.85
CA VAL A 333 1.18 -10.82 6.09
C VAL A 333 0.28 -9.73 5.54
N GLY A 334 0.57 -8.45 5.83
CA GLY A 334 -0.15 -7.29 5.32
C GLY A 334 0.64 -6.56 4.24
N GLY A 335 -0.06 -6.13 3.19
CA GLY A 335 0.52 -5.33 2.11
C GLY A 335 -0.20 -5.55 0.79
N ILE A 336 -0.22 -4.53 -0.04
CA ILE A 336 -0.86 -4.62 -1.36
C ILE A 336 -0.07 -5.58 -2.24
N GLY A 337 -0.69 -6.69 -2.62
CA GLY A 337 -0.16 -7.74 -3.48
C GLY A 337 -1.01 -8.01 -4.72
N THR A 338 -2.04 -7.17 -4.95
CA THR A 338 -2.96 -7.26 -6.10
C THR A 338 -2.47 -6.43 -7.29
N GLY A 339 -3.12 -6.55 -8.44
CA GLY A 339 -2.73 -5.83 -9.65
C GLY A 339 -1.30 -6.15 -10.05
N GLY A 340 -0.51 -5.15 -10.44
CA GLY A 340 0.88 -5.29 -10.83
C GLY A 340 1.83 -5.81 -9.75
N PHE A 341 1.37 -5.94 -8.50
CA PHE A 341 2.18 -6.51 -7.41
C PHE A 341 2.09 -8.03 -7.30
N PHE A 342 1.30 -8.71 -8.14
CA PHE A 342 1.12 -10.15 -8.05
C PHE A 342 2.42 -10.98 -8.10
N PRO A 343 3.49 -10.63 -8.86
CA PRO A 343 4.75 -11.37 -8.84
C PRO A 343 5.36 -11.38 -7.44
N TYR A 344 5.26 -10.27 -6.73
CA TYR A 344 5.77 -10.13 -5.36
C TYR A 344 4.92 -10.92 -4.36
N ALA A 345 3.60 -10.97 -4.54
CA ALA A 345 2.73 -11.84 -3.74
C ALA A 345 3.11 -13.31 -3.90
N ARG A 346 3.45 -13.76 -5.12
CA ARG A 346 3.94 -15.11 -5.38
C ARG A 346 5.31 -15.38 -4.73
N ARG A 347 6.25 -14.43 -4.83
CA ARG A 347 7.57 -14.52 -4.17
C ARG A 347 7.40 -14.58 -2.66
N MET A 348 6.53 -13.74 -2.09
CA MET A 348 6.24 -13.75 -0.65
C MET A 348 5.64 -15.08 -0.19
N ARG A 349 4.83 -15.73 -1.02
CA ARG A 349 4.29 -17.08 -0.75
C ARG A 349 5.36 -18.16 -0.62
N LYS A 350 6.50 -18.04 -1.30
CA LYS A 350 7.64 -18.96 -1.10
C LYS A 350 8.16 -18.88 0.32
N TYR A 351 8.20 -17.69 0.91
CA TYR A 351 8.66 -17.47 2.28
C TYR A 351 7.62 -17.78 3.34
N SER A 352 6.33 -17.42 3.11
CA SER A 352 5.25 -17.54 4.10
C SER A 352 4.50 -18.85 4.05
N GLY A 353 4.50 -19.54 2.91
CA GLY A 353 3.65 -20.70 2.68
C GLY A 353 2.17 -20.32 2.45
N LYS A 354 1.33 -21.33 2.28
CA LYS A 354 -0.10 -21.15 1.99
C LYS A 354 -0.95 -20.86 3.24
N ASN A 355 -0.49 -21.30 4.41
CA ASN A 355 -1.26 -21.26 5.65
C ASN A 355 -1.31 -19.88 6.31
N ILE A 356 -0.35 -18.99 6.02
CA ILE A 356 -0.36 -17.63 6.53
C ILE A 356 -1.16 -16.76 5.54
N PRO A 357 -2.32 -16.22 5.95
CA PRO A 357 -3.16 -15.41 5.06
C PRO A 357 -2.51 -14.08 4.73
N PHE A 358 -2.86 -13.53 3.56
CA PHE A 358 -2.49 -12.18 3.17
C PHE A 358 -3.65 -11.22 3.40
N ASN A 359 -3.34 -10.03 3.89
CA ASN A 359 -4.27 -8.92 3.98
C ASN A 359 -3.84 -7.84 2.99
N ASN A 360 -4.63 -7.62 1.96
CA ASN A 360 -4.40 -6.60 0.94
C ASN A 360 -4.71 -5.17 1.42
N LEU A 361 -4.98 -4.98 2.71
CA LEU A 361 -5.21 -3.72 3.41
C LEU A 361 -6.37 -2.91 2.82
N CYS A 362 -6.09 -2.02 1.88
CA CYS A 362 -7.05 -1.07 1.35
C CYS A 362 -6.70 -0.67 -0.09
N TYR A 363 -7.69 -0.10 -0.78
CA TYR A 363 -7.48 0.71 -1.95
C TYR A 363 -7.53 2.19 -1.55
N ALA A 364 -6.38 2.85 -1.62
CA ALA A 364 -6.21 4.22 -1.18
C ALA A 364 -5.24 4.98 -2.10
N ALA A 365 -5.53 6.24 -2.31
CA ALA A 365 -4.64 7.22 -2.90
C ALA A 365 -4.21 8.23 -1.81
N SER A 366 -3.23 9.08 -2.09
CA SER A 366 -2.91 10.17 -1.16
C SER A 366 -4.05 11.17 -1.02
N GLU A 367 -4.90 11.24 -2.04
CA GLU A 367 -6.05 12.11 -2.16
C GLU A 367 -7.26 11.60 -1.37
N SER A 368 -7.41 10.29 -1.17
CA SER A 368 -8.54 9.71 -0.44
C SER A 368 -8.32 8.23 -0.08
N LEU A 369 -8.90 7.83 1.05
CA LEU A 369 -9.11 6.43 1.38
C LEU A 369 -10.43 5.97 0.76
N ILE A 370 -10.37 5.06 -0.20
CA ILE A 370 -11.51 4.74 -1.07
C ILE A 370 -12.24 3.47 -0.61
N ALA A 371 -11.49 2.37 -0.41
CA ALA A 371 -12.08 1.07 -0.10
C ALA A 371 -11.15 0.20 0.75
N VAL A 372 -11.68 -0.84 1.41
CA VAL A 372 -10.95 -1.73 2.31
C VAL A 372 -11.18 -3.20 1.97
N ALA A 373 -10.17 -4.04 2.21
CA ALA A 373 -10.32 -5.49 2.19
C ALA A 373 -11.17 -5.92 3.41
N ARG A 374 -12.34 -6.55 3.17
CA ARG A 374 -13.24 -6.96 4.24
C ARG A 374 -12.85 -8.32 4.84
N HIS A 375 -12.20 -9.18 4.05
CA HIS A 375 -11.72 -10.47 4.51
C HIS A 375 -10.25 -10.67 4.13
N MET A 376 -9.60 -11.62 4.82
CA MET A 376 -8.26 -12.04 4.44
C MET A 376 -8.26 -12.67 3.06
N GLY A 377 -7.33 -12.24 2.21
CA GLY A 377 -7.19 -12.72 0.84
C GLY A 377 -8.07 -12.04 -0.20
N ASP A 378 -8.95 -11.11 0.22
CA ASP A 378 -9.79 -10.38 -0.74
C ASP A 378 -8.92 -9.59 -1.74
N GLU A 379 -9.25 -9.71 -3.02
CA GLU A 379 -8.70 -8.91 -4.12
C GLU A 379 -9.65 -7.79 -4.56
N SER A 380 -10.88 -7.84 -4.08
CA SER A 380 -11.89 -6.80 -4.22
C SER A 380 -12.09 -6.09 -2.88
N TYR A 381 -12.33 -4.80 -2.95
CA TYR A 381 -12.40 -3.93 -1.79
C TYR A 381 -13.80 -3.37 -1.63
N VAL A 382 -14.33 -3.37 -0.42
CA VAL A 382 -15.60 -2.71 -0.07
C VAL A 382 -15.36 -1.20 0.01
N LEU A 383 -16.07 -0.42 -0.77
CA LEU A 383 -16.00 1.04 -0.74
C LEU A 383 -16.38 1.57 0.63
N ILE A 384 -15.71 2.62 1.12
CA ILE A 384 -15.96 3.23 2.43
C ILE A 384 -16.93 4.41 2.25
N PRO A 385 -18.22 4.28 2.63
CA PRO A 385 -19.23 5.30 2.31
C PRO A 385 -18.99 6.66 2.99
N ASP A 386 -18.21 6.70 4.06
CA ASP A 386 -17.83 7.93 4.78
C ASP A 386 -16.36 8.35 4.50
N GLY A 387 -15.67 7.71 3.57
CA GLY A 387 -14.28 8.04 3.18
C GLY A 387 -14.16 9.26 2.30
N GLY A 388 -15.14 9.50 1.46
CA GLY A 388 -15.30 10.60 0.51
C GLY A 388 -16.66 10.53 -0.16
N PHE A 389 -17.05 11.54 -0.91
CA PHE A 389 -18.18 11.43 -1.83
C PHE A 389 -17.63 10.97 -3.17
N TYR A 390 -18.14 9.84 -3.67
CA TYR A 390 -17.63 9.19 -4.87
C TYR A 390 -18.59 9.34 -6.03
N GLU A 391 -18.02 9.64 -7.19
CA GLU A 391 -18.71 9.62 -8.47
C GLU A 391 -17.92 8.70 -9.41
N PHE A 392 -18.62 8.11 -10.34
CA PHE A 392 -18.06 7.14 -11.28
C PHE A 392 -18.43 7.52 -12.70
N LEU A 393 -17.46 7.45 -13.61
CA LEU A 393 -17.67 7.73 -15.01
C LEU A 393 -17.41 6.45 -15.81
N PRO A 394 -18.37 5.91 -16.56
CA PRO A 394 -18.15 4.74 -17.40
C PRO A 394 -16.97 4.98 -18.36
N VAL A 395 -16.10 3.98 -18.54
CA VAL A 395 -14.89 4.13 -19.37
C VAL A 395 -15.21 4.48 -20.81
N ASP A 396 -16.30 3.93 -21.34
CA ASP A 396 -16.73 4.15 -22.73
C ASP A 396 -17.65 5.36 -22.89
N SER A 397 -17.90 6.14 -21.83
CA SER A 397 -18.73 7.33 -21.90
C SER A 397 -18.05 8.45 -22.69
N ALA A 398 -18.70 8.90 -23.76
CA ALA A 398 -18.29 10.09 -24.50
C ALA A 398 -18.66 11.40 -23.75
N ASP A 399 -19.62 11.35 -22.83
CA ASP A 399 -20.09 12.48 -22.04
C ASP A 399 -19.51 12.44 -20.63
N GLU A 400 -18.41 13.13 -20.42
CA GLU A 400 -17.71 13.19 -19.13
C GLU A 400 -18.48 13.93 -18.04
N THR A 401 -19.61 14.56 -18.37
CA THR A 401 -20.45 15.26 -17.38
C THR A 401 -21.42 14.32 -16.67
N LYS A 402 -21.72 13.15 -17.25
CA LYS A 402 -22.67 12.16 -16.73
C LYS A 402 -22.00 11.19 -15.76
N THR A 403 -21.64 11.69 -14.58
CA THR A 403 -21.14 10.84 -13.51
C THR A 403 -22.28 10.14 -12.77
N LEU A 404 -22.02 8.91 -12.34
CA LEU A 404 -22.93 8.03 -11.60
C LEU A 404 -22.61 8.05 -10.09
N GLY A 405 -23.61 7.82 -9.26
CA GLY A 405 -23.47 7.55 -7.84
C GLY A 405 -23.12 6.08 -7.57
N ILE A 406 -22.91 5.74 -6.31
CA ILE A 406 -22.57 4.35 -5.91
C ILE A 406 -23.72 3.35 -6.10
N ASP A 407 -24.94 3.84 -6.17
CA ASP A 407 -26.19 3.08 -6.36
C ASP A 407 -26.58 2.91 -7.83
N GLU A 408 -25.83 3.53 -8.74
CA GLU A 408 -26.09 3.49 -10.18
C GLU A 408 -25.08 2.58 -10.92
N LEU A 409 -24.22 1.85 -10.20
CA LEU A 409 -23.14 1.07 -10.80
C LEU A 409 -23.61 -0.35 -11.17
N GLU A 410 -23.06 -0.88 -12.26
CA GLU A 410 -23.36 -2.25 -12.74
C GLU A 410 -22.17 -3.18 -12.48
N VAL A 411 -22.51 -4.41 -12.04
CA VAL A 411 -21.49 -5.45 -11.77
C VAL A 411 -20.88 -5.92 -13.08
N GLY A 412 -19.56 -5.96 -13.12
CA GLY A 412 -18.78 -6.36 -14.30
C GLY A 412 -18.23 -5.17 -15.08
N GLU A 413 -18.80 -3.97 -14.91
CA GLU A 413 -18.44 -2.77 -15.66
C GLU A 413 -17.25 -2.04 -15.05
N ASP A 414 -16.53 -1.30 -15.90
CA ASP A 414 -15.34 -0.51 -15.58
C ASP A 414 -15.66 0.97 -15.51
N TYR A 415 -15.16 1.63 -14.45
CA TYR A 415 -15.44 3.04 -14.18
C TYR A 415 -14.17 3.80 -13.79
N ARG A 416 -14.08 5.05 -14.26
CA ARG A 416 -13.11 6.04 -13.75
C ARG A 416 -13.62 6.59 -12.42
N VAL A 417 -12.72 6.65 -11.44
CA VAL A 417 -13.06 7.11 -10.09
C VAL A 417 -12.87 8.61 -9.96
N ILE A 418 -13.90 9.29 -9.47
CA ILE A 418 -13.91 10.71 -9.15
C ILE A 418 -14.22 10.84 -7.67
N VAL A 419 -13.45 11.66 -6.95
CA VAL A 419 -13.58 11.80 -5.51
C VAL A 419 -13.74 13.25 -5.07
N THR A 420 -14.67 13.47 -4.14
CA THR A 420 -14.71 14.67 -3.31
C THR A 420 -14.30 14.25 -1.90
N ASN A 421 -13.10 14.67 -1.47
CA ASN A 421 -12.50 14.22 -0.23
C ASN A 421 -12.81 15.16 0.95
N LEU A 422 -12.35 14.76 2.14
CA LEU A 422 -12.58 15.51 3.39
C LEU A 422 -11.63 16.70 3.58
N SER A 423 -10.67 16.86 2.68
CA SER A 423 -9.55 17.80 2.83
C SER A 423 -9.57 18.93 1.80
N GLY A 424 -10.58 18.96 0.92
CA GLY A 424 -10.84 20.09 0.03
C GLY A 424 -10.63 19.82 -1.45
N PHE A 425 -10.51 18.57 -1.87
CA PHE A 425 -10.61 18.22 -3.28
C PHE A 425 -12.07 17.93 -3.62
N TYR A 426 -12.59 18.53 -4.69
CA TYR A 426 -13.97 18.43 -5.12
C TYR A 426 -14.03 17.94 -6.55
N ARG A 427 -14.71 16.79 -6.78
CA ARG A 427 -14.86 16.14 -8.08
C ARG A 427 -13.51 15.90 -8.79
N TYR A 428 -12.52 15.47 -7.99
CA TYR A 428 -11.15 15.24 -8.43
C TYR A 428 -11.04 13.92 -9.18
N ARG A 429 -10.43 13.94 -10.37
CA ARG A 429 -10.13 12.76 -11.18
C ARG A 429 -8.93 12.01 -10.61
N LEU A 430 -9.13 10.79 -10.15
CA LEU A 430 -8.02 9.95 -9.69
C LEU A 430 -7.22 9.34 -10.84
N HIS A 431 -7.79 9.30 -12.04
CA HIS A 431 -7.27 8.58 -13.21
C HIS A 431 -7.13 7.07 -13.00
N ASP A 432 -7.71 6.54 -11.95
CA ASP A 432 -7.79 5.11 -11.72
C ASP A 432 -9.10 4.57 -12.28
N VAL A 433 -8.99 3.43 -12.96
CA VAL A 433 -10.13 2.65 -13.43
C VAL A 433 -10.31 1.46 -12.51
N VAL A 434 -11.54 1.28 -12.06
CA VAL A 434 -11.96 0.18 -11.20
C VAL A 434 -13.09 -0.60 -11.83
N ARG A 435 -13.13 -1.93 -11.59
CA ARG A 435 -14.24 -2.80 -11.96
C ARG A 435 -15.12 -3.03 -10.75
N VAL A 436 -16.43 -2.92 -10.92
CA VAL A 436 -17.40 -3.33 -9.90
C VAL A 436 -17.51 -4.85 -9.94
N THR A 437 -17.13 -5.52 -8.85
CA THR A 437 -17.09 -6.99 -8.77
C THR A 437 -18.30 -7.57 -8.05
N GLY A 438 -19.12 -6.74 -7.44
CA GLY A 438 -20.32 -7.12 -6.68
C GLY A 438 -20.70 -6.04 -5.68
N TYR A 439 -21.53 -6.43 -4.72
CA TYR A 439 -21.98 -5.56 -3.63
C TYR A 439 -21.80 -6.24 -2.28
N TYR A 440 -21.34 -5.48 -1.31
CA TYR A 440 -21.35 -5.83 0.12
C TYR A 440 -22.45 -5.05 0.81
N ASN A 441 -23.60 -5.70 1.07
CA ASN A 441 -24.87 -5.04 1.40
C ASN A 441 -25.29 -4.04 0.30
N GLU A 442 -25.35 -2.75 0.59
CA GLU A 442 -25.67 -1.67 -0.37
C GLU A 442 -24.42 -0.98 -0.96
N THR A 443 -23.24 -1.47 -0.60
CA THR A 443 -21.99 -0.82 -0.98
C THR A 443 -21.28 -1.58 -2.10
N PRO A 444 -20.86 -0.90 -3.18
CA PRO A 444 -20.10 -1.54 -4.24
C PRO A 444 -18.79 -2.15 -3.73
N MET A 445 -18.48 -3.32 -4.23
CA MET A 445 -17.15 -3.91 -4.16
C MET A 445 -16.41 -3.61 -5.45
N ILE A 446 -15.21 -3.06 -5.33
CA ILE A 446 -14.41 -2.62 -6.46
C ILE A 446 -13.05 -3.29 -6.48
N ARG A 447 -12.51 -3.50 -7.68
CA ARG A 447 -11.15 -3.95 -7.91
C ARG A 447 -10.44 -2.97 -8.83
N PHE A 448 -9.22 -2.57 -8.46
CA PHE A 448 -8.36 -1.77 -9.33
C PHE A 448 -8.04 -2.55 -10.61
N VAL A 449 -8.18 -1.91 -11.77
CA VAL A 449 -7.89 -2.50 -13.08
C VAL A 449 -6.62 -1.88 -13.66
N TYR A 450 -6.60 -0.57 -13.86
CA TYR A 450 -5.43 0.17 -14.36
C TYR A 450 -5.53 1.67 -14.05
N ARG A 451 -4.42 2.36 -14.29
CA ARG A 451 -4.38 3.83 -14.30
C ARG A 451 -4.31 4.35 -15.73
N GLU A 452 -5.15 5.32 -16.10
CA GLU A 452 -5.32 5.79 -17.49
C GLU A 452 -4.00 6.19 -18.17
N ASN A 453 -3.08 6.81 -17.43
CA ASN A 453 -1.76 7.21 -17.95
C ASN A 453 -0.74 6.04 -18.03
N GLN A 454 -1.15 4.82 -17.70
CA GLN A 454 -0.35 3.58 -17.82
C GLN A 454 -0.91 2.63 -18.89
N LEU A 455 -1.79 3.12 -19.77
CA LEU A 455 -2.19 2.40 -20.95
C LEU A 455 -1.08 2.44 -21.99
N VAL A 456 -0.82 1.29 -22.59
CA VAL A 456 0.09 1.19 -23.75
C VAL A 456 -0.73 0.98 -25.00
N SER A 457 -0.51 1.82 -26.00
CA SER A 457 -1.22 1.75 -27.27
C SER A 457 -0.34 2.30 -28.38
N ILE A 458 -0.33 1.64 -29.52
CA ILE A 458 0.37 2.07 -30.75
C ILE A 458 -0.67 2.52 -31.78
N ALA A 459 -1.72 1.72 -31.98
CA ALA A 459 -2.72 1.91 -33.02
C ALA A 459 -4.18 2.01 -32.49
N GLY A 460 -4.35 2.13 -31.16
CA GLY A 460 -5.67 2.25 -30.52
C GLY A 460 -6.13 1.03 -29.73
N GLU A 461 -5.31 -0.02 -29.63
CA GLU A 461 -5.61 -1.31 -28.99
C GLU A 461 -5.67 -1.29 -27.45
N LYS A 462 -5.10 -0.26 -26.81
CA LYS A 462 -5.18 0.05 -25.36
C LYS A 462 -4.90 -1.15 -24.45
N THR A 463 -3.68 -1.68 -24.48
CA THR A 463 -3.24 -2.73 -23.54
C THR A 463 -3.02 -2.12 -22.15
N ASN A 464 -3.64 -2.71 -21.13
CA ASN A 464 -3.59 -2.26 -19.75
C ASN A 464 -2.85 -3.24 -18.83
N GLU A 465 -2.71 -2.87 -17.55
CA GLU A 465 -2.01 -3.67 -16.55
C GLU A 465 -2.70 -5.02 -16.29
N GLU A 466 -4.03 -5.10 -16.33
CA GLU A 466 -4.77 -6.35 -16.14
C GLU A 466 -4.49 -7.34 -17.29
N ASN A 467 -4.43 -6.85 -18.54
CA ASN A 467 -4.06 -7.67 -19.70
C ASN A 467 -2.67 -8.29 -19.50
N LEU A 468 -1.70 -7.48 -19.12
CA LEU A 468 -0.33 -7.93 -18.88
C LEU A 468 -0.22 -8.91 -17.72
N ARG A 469 -0.90 -8.63 -16.61
CA ARG A 469 -0.94 -9.52 -15.44
C ARG A 469 -1.49 -10.89 -15.83
N TRP A 470 -2.64 -10.92 -16.47
CA TRP A 470 -3.26 -12.17 -16.91
C TRP A 470 -2.34 -12.92 -17.88
N CYS A 471 -1.74 -12.22 -18.84
CA CYS A 471 -0.77 -12.80 -19.77
C CYS A 471 0.39 -13.49 -19.03
N MET A 472 0.99 -12.83 -18.05
CA MET A 472 2.11 -13.38 -17.26
C MET A 472 1.70 -14.56 -16.37
N GLU A 473 0.48 -14.56 -15.83
CA GLU A 473 -0.07 -15.71 -15.11
C GLU A 473 -0.22 -16.92 -16.02
N GLN A 474 -0.80 -16.73 -17.23
CA GLN A 474 -0.95 -17.81 -18.21
C GLN A 474 0.39 -18.28 -18.78
N PHE A 475 1.35 -17.36 -18.98
CA PHE A 475 2.72 -17.70 -19.35
C PHE A 475 3.35 -18.68 -18.35
N TYR A 476 3.25 -18.38 -17.04
CA TYR A 476 3.74 -19.29 -16.01
C TYR A 476 3.02 -20.66 -16.05
N LEU A 477 1.70 -20.66 -16.22
CA LEU A 477 0.93 -21.93 -16.28
C LEU A 477 1.37 -22.80 -17.47
N SER A 478 1.73 -22.17 -18.59
CA SER A 478 2.16 -22.85 -19.82
C SER A 478 3.61 -23.31 -19.78
N THR A 479 4.51 -22.48 -19.29
CA THR A 479 5.97 -22.69 -19.38
C THR A 479 6.59 -23.22 -18.09
N LYS A 480 5.94 -23.03 -16.94
CA LYS A 480 6.48 -23.21 -15.58
C LYS A 480 7.66 -22.28 -15.24
N ILE A 481 7.96 -21.31 -16.09
CA ILE A 481 8.98 -20.29 -15.84
C ILE A 481 8.39 -19.25 -14.89
N HIS A 482 9.06 -19.05 -13.76
CA HIS A 482 8.69 -18.01 -12.83
C HIS A 482 9.03 -16.63 -13.39
N VAL A 483 8.11 -15.69 -13.29
CA VAL A 483 8.30 -14.28 -13.63
C VAL A 483 8.64 -13.53 -12.34
N SER A 484 9.85 -12.97 -12.26
CA SER A 484 10.27 -12.11 -11.14
C SER A 484 9.66 -10.73 -11.27
N ASP A 485 9.76 -10.13 -12.46
CA ASP A 485 9.09 -8.88 -12.81
C ASP A 485 9.00 -8.72 -14.34
N TYR A 486 8.26 -7.71 -14.81
CA TYR A 486 8.06 -7.47 -16.24
C TYR A 486 7.63 -6.03 -16.51
N SER A 487 7.89 -5.58 -17.74
CA SER A 487 7.39 -4.31 -18.29
C SER A 487 7.05 -4.44 -19.76
N ILE A 488 6.28 -3.51 -20.27
CA ILE A 488 5.97 -3.38 -21.70
C ILE A 488 6.55 -2.08 -22.25
N TYR A 489 7.04 -2.15 -23.48
CA TYR A 489 7.51 -1.02 -24.27
C TYR A 489 6.80 -0.99 -25.62
N ALA A 490 6.33 0.18 -26.05
CA ALA A 490 5.74 0.39 -27.37
C ALA A 490 6.83 0.82 -28.36
N ASP A 491 7.38 -0.13 -29.08
CA ASP A 491 8.38 0.14 -30.13
C ASP A 491 7.71 0.71 -31.38
N ARG A 492 7.85 2.02 -31.58
CA ARG A 492 7.38 2.75 -32.74
C ARG A 492 8.49 3.02 -33.76
N SER A 493 9.70 2.51 -33.55
CA SER A 493 10.83 2.66 -34.47
C SER A 493 10.73 1.71 -35.67
N THR A 494 9.91 0.66 -35.55
CA THR A 494 9.64 -0.31 -36.62
C THR A 494 8.34 0.01 -37.36
N SER A 495 8.19 -0.47 -38.57
CA SER A 495 6.96 -0.39 -39.34
C SER A 495 6.57 -1.77 -39.86
N PRO A 496 5.46 -2.34 -39.41
CA PRO A 496 4.56 -1.80 -38.36
C PRO A 496 5.22 -1.74 -36.98
N GLY A 497 4.71 -0.82 -36.12
CA GLY A 497 5.11 -0.75 -34.72
C GLY A 497 4.73 -2.02 -33.97
N ARG A 498 5.41 -2.34 -32.86
CA ARG A 498 5.21 -3.58 -32.11
C ARG A 498 5.34 -3.37 -30.61
N TYR A 499 4.85 -4.33 -29.85
CA TYR A 499 5.16 -4.40 -28.42
C TYR A 499 6.45 -5.17 -28.14
N VAL A 500 7.19 -4.69 -27.15
CA VAL A 500 8.34 -5.38 -26.58
C VAL A 500 8.01 -5.65 -25.11
N ILE A 501 7.99 -6.92 -24.71
CA ILE A 501 7.89 -7.32 -23.31
C ILE A 501 9.30 -7.56 -22.78
N LEU A 502 9.66 -6.81 -21.72
CA LEU A 502 10.90 -7.01 -20.98
C LEU A 502 10.57 -7.85 -19.76
N LEU A 503 11.13 -9.05 -19.67
CA LEU A 503 10.81 -10.05 -18.66
C LEU A 503 12.06 -10.43 -17.86
N GLU A 504 12.02 -10.25 -16.56
CA GLU A 504 13.02 -10.80 -15.63
C GLU A 504 12.53 -12.17 -15.15
N PRO A 505 13.19 -13.27 -15.57
CA PRO A 505 12.80 -14.59 -15.14
C PRO A 505 13.30 -14.86 -13.71
N GLY A 506 12.60 -15.70 -12.96
CA GLY A 506 13.02 -16.15 -11.63
C GLY A 506 13.95 -17.35 -11.65
N GLN A 507 14.42 -17.74 -12.81
CA GLN A 507 15.31 -18.88 -13.10
C GLN A 507 15.98 -18.66 -14.44
N GLU A 508 17.09 -19.30 -14.69
CA GLU A 508 17.74 -19.29 -16.01
C GLU A 508 16.83 -19.90 -17.09
N VAL A 509 16.73 -19.25 -18.23
CA VAL A 509 15.93 -19.69 -19.39
C VAL A 509 16.87 -19.95 -20.57
N PRO A 510 17.03 -21.20 -20.98
CA PRO A 510 17.90 -21.52 -22.12
C PRO A 510 17.49 -20.78 -23.39
N ALA A 511 18.47 -20.28 -24.17
CA ALA A 511 18.20 -19.55 -25.43
C ALA A 511 17.34 -20.36 -26.42
N SER A 512 17.44 -21.69 -26.39
CA SER A 512 16.58 -22.58 -27.21
C SER A 512 15.08 -22.48 -26.89
N GLN A 513 14.71 -21.96 -25.73
CA GLN A 513 13.32 -21.77 -25.30
C GLN A 513 12.80 -20.35 -25.57
N HIS A 514 13.65 -19.40 -25.92
CA HIS A 514 13.26 -17.98 -26.05
C HIS A 514 12.16 -17.79 -27.12
N ALA A 515 12.27 -18.45 -28.27
CA ALA A 515 11.27 -18.38 -29.33
C ALA A 515 9.90 -18.95 -28.85
N TYR A 516 9.90 -20.08 -28.17
CA TYR A 516 8.70 -20.67 -27.59
C TYR A 516 8.07 -19.74 -26.54
N CYS A 517 8.89 -19.17 -25.64
CA CYS A 517 8.40 -18.23 -24.63
C CYS A 517 7.76 -17.00 -25.26
N ARG A 518 8.37 -16.43 -26.30
CA ARG A 518 7.81 -15.30 -27.05
C ARG A 518 6.44 -15.66 -27.64
N ASP A 519 6.33 -16.79 -28.30
CA ASP A 519 5.09 -17.22 -28.96
C ASP A 519 3.97 -17.44 -27.92
N VAL A 520 4.31 -17.99 -26.74
CA VAL A 520 3.35 -18.13 -25.63
C VAL A 520 2.90 -16.75 -25.12
N VAL A 521 3.84 -15.81 -24.90
CA VAL A 521 3.49 -14.46 -24.43
C VAL A 521 2.59 -13.76 -25.46
N GLU A 522 2.91 -13.81 -26.74
CA GLU A 522 2.10 -13.20 -27.79
C GLU A 522 0.70 -13.81 -27.84
N GLU A 523 0.59 -15.14 -27.84
CA GLU A 523 -0.71 -15.83 -27.80
C GLU A 523 -1.57 -15.41 -26.60
N LYS A 524 -0.96 -15.38 -25.40
CA LYS A 524 -1.69 -15.02 -24.19
C LYS A 524 -2.05 -13.53 -24.16
N LEU A 525 -1.22 -12.67 -24.69
CA LEU A 525 -1.57 -11.25 -24.82
C LEU A 525 -2.72 -11.03 -25.80
N MET A 526 -2.74 -11.73 -26.95
CA MET A 526 -3.86 -11.72 -27.89
C MET A 526 -5.17 -12.20 -27.26
N GLN A 527 -5.10 -13.20 -26.35
CA GLN A 527 -6.26 -13.70 -25.63
C GLN A 527 -6.77 -12.70 -24.60
N SER A 528 -5.88 -12.01 -23.89
CA SER A 528 -6.24 -11.03 -22.86
C SER A 528 -6.68 -9.67 -23.42
N ASN A 529 -6.21 -9.33 -24.64
CA ASN A 529 -6.59 -8.12 -25.37
C ASN A 529 -6.96 -8.49 -26.83
N PRO A 530 -8.24 -8.78 -27.11
CA PRO A 530 -8.69 -9.13 -28.45
C PRO A 530 -8.40 -8.06 -29.51
N ALA A 531 -8.44 -6.76 -29.16
CA ALA A 531 -8.11 -5.66 -30.07
C ALA A 531 -6.63 -5.73 -30.52
N TYR A 532 -5.71 -5.98 -29.58
CA TYR A 532 -4.31 -6.25 -29.90
C TYR A 532 -4.18 -7.47 -30.85
N GLY A 533 -4.85 -8.56 -30.51
CA GLY A 533 -4.84 -9.79 -31.32
C GLY A 533 -5.33 -9.55 -32.75
N GLU A 534 -6.36 -8.75 -32.96
CA GLU A 534 -6.87 -8.41 -34.29
C GLU A 534 -5.86 -7.56 -35.08
N MET A 535 -5.24 -6.57 -34.42
CA MET A 535 -4.26 -5.71 -35.07
C MET A 535 -2.97 -6.43 -35.49
N VAL A 536 -2.54 -7.41 -34.70
CA VAL A 536 -1.42 -8.29 -35.09
C VAL A 536 -1.81 -9.19 -36.26
N ARG A 537 -3.00 -9.81 -36.24
CA ARG A 537 -3.49 -10.68 -37.32
C ARG A 537 -3.66 -9.94 -38.63
N THR A 538 -4.09 -8.70 -38.59
CA THR A 538 -4.28 -7.83 -39.79
C THR A 538 -3.01 -7.10 -40.24
N GLY A 539 -1.90 -7.25 -39.49
CA GLY A 539 -0.63 -6.63 -39.84
C GLY A 539 -0.57 -5.12 -39.51
N VAL A 540 -1.53 -4.58 -38.79
CA VAL A 540 -1.50 -3.19 -38.28
C VAL A 540 -0.42 -3.05 -37.21
N LEU A 541 -0.21 -4.09 -36.42
CA LEU A 541 0.89 -4.22 -35.47
C LEU A 541 1.83 -5.35 -35.87
N GLY A 542 3.11 -5.16 -35.60
CA GLY A 542 4.14 -6.18 -35.73
C GLY A 542 4.03 -7.23 -34.62
N LYS A 543 4.66 -8.39 -34.86
CA LYS A 543 4.77 -9.43 -33.87
C LYS A 543 5.52 -8.94 -32.62
N LEU A 544 5.07 -9.40 -31.45
CA LEU A 544 5.69 -9.11 -30.17
C LEU A 544 7.16 -9.55 -30.14
N GLU A 545 7.99 -8.74 -29.54
CA GLU A 545 9.35 -9.10 -29.13
C GLU A 545 9.37 -9.41 -27.62
N LEU A 546 10.00 -10.52 -27.22
CA LEU A 546 10.26 -10.85 -25.84
C LEU A 546 11.75 -10.70 -25.55
N VAL A 547 12.10 -9.82 -24.63
CA VAL A 547 13.47 -9.56 -24.17
C VAL A 547 13.62 -10.09 -22.75
N PHE A 548 14.54 -11.02 -22.56
CA PHE A 548 14.92 -11.46 -21.23
C PHE A 548 15.92 -10.49 -20.61
N LEU A 549 15.72 -10.21 -19.32
CA LEU A 549 16.56 -9.31 -18.54
C LEU A 549 17.40 -10.08 -17.55
N GLN A 550 18.59 -9.57 -17.27
CA GLN A 550 19.47 -10.10 -16.24
C GLN A 550 18.77 -10.13 -14.87
N PRO A 551 19.11 -11.11 -14.00
CA PRO A 551 18.55 -11.18 -12.65
C PRO A 551 18.76 -9.88 -11.85
N GLN A 552 17.78 -9.50 -11.06
CA GLN A 552 17.78 -8.29 -10.20
C GLN A 552 17.73 -6.95 -10.96
N THR A 553 17.44 -6.92 -12.25
CA THR A 553 17.32 -5.69 -13.05
C THR A 553 16.30 -4.71 -12.46
N TYR A 554 15.10 -5.20 -12.12
CA TYR A 554 14.06 -4.34 -11.52
C TYR A 554 14.42 -3.90 -10.09
N GLN A 555 15.13 -4.71 -9.33
CA GLN A 555 15.65 -4.31 -8.03
C GLN A 555 16.67 -3.19 -8.15
N LEU A 556 17.62 -3.34 -9.07
CA LEU A 556 18.64 -2.32 -9.33
C LEU A 556 18.00 -0.99 -9.77
N TYR A 557 16.95 -1.05 -10.60
CA TYR A 557 16.21 0.17 -10.97
C TYR A 557 15.54 0.84 -9.78
N ARG A 558 14.90 0.06 -8.88
CA ARG A 558 14.30 0.61 -7.66
C ARG A 558 15.34 1.25 -6.75
N ASP A 559 16.47 0.59 -6.54
CA ASP A 559 17.57 1.12 -5.72
C ASP A 559 18.11 2.43 -6.31
N LEU A 560 18.23 2.52 -7.63
CA LEU A 560 18.59 3.76 -8.33
C LEU A 560 17.56 4.89 -8.08
N GLN A 561 16.25 4.58 -8.08
CA GLN A 561 15.23 5.59 -7.77
C GLN A 561 15.30 6.06 -6.32
N VAL A 562 15.58 5.15 -5.38
CA VAL A 562 15.81 5.50 -3.97
C VAL A 562 17.04 6.41 -3.82
N MET A 563 18.14 6.11 -4.51
CA MET A 563 19.33 6.97 -4.52
C MET A 563 19.05 8.37 -5.09
N LYS A 564 18.09 8.48 -6.02
CA LYS A 564 17.59 9.77 -6.55
C LYS A 564 16.58 10.47 -5.61
N GLY A 565 16.31 9.92 -4.43
CA GLY A 565 15.47 10.52 -3.40
C GLY A 565 14.03 10.02 -3.34
N ALA A 566 13.63 9.05 -4.18
CA ALA A 566 12.31 8.44 -4.07
C ALA A 566 12.15 7.67 -2.76
N SER A 567 10.95 7.71 -2.17
CA SER A 567 10.64 6.88 -1.01
C SER A 567 10.50 5.42 -1.42
N PRO A 568 11.23 4.47 -0.78
CA PRO A 568 11.10 3.05 -1.09
C PRO A 568 9.65 2.54 -1.01
N ASN A 569 8.86 3.10 -0.08
CA ASN A 569 7.48 2.70 0.16
C ASN A 569 6.48 3.19 -0.88
N GLN A 570 6.90 4.10 -1.77
CA GLN A 570 6.05 4.66 -2.83
C GLN A 570 6.43 4.13 -4.21
N LEU A 571 7.52 3.38 -4.32
CA LEU A 571 7.93 2.82 -5.60
C LEU A 571 7.01 1.67 -6.00
N LYS A 572 6.25 1.92 -7.05
CA LYS A 572 5.43 0.90 -7.71
C LYS A 572 6.26 0.12 -8.72
N PRO A 573 5.88 -1.13 -9.04
CA PRO A 573 6.48 -1.87 -10.14
C PRO A 573 6.39 -1.08 -11.45
N ILE A 574 7.46 -1.07 -12.22
CA ILE A 574 7.49 -0.42 -13.54
C ILE A 574 6.79 -1.34 -14.54
N ARG A 575 5.61 -0.96 -15.00
CA ARG A 575 4.84 -1.72 -15.98
C ARG A 575 5.02 -1.19 -17.40
N VAL A 576 5.26 0.11 -17.53
CA VAL A 576 5.43 0.75 -18.84
C VAL A 576 6.80 1.43 -18.92
N ILE A 577 7.52 1.15 -19.98
CA ILE A 577 8.73 1.86 -20.37
C ILE A 577 8.29 3.01 -21.28
N ASP A 578 8.25 4.22 -20.72
CA ASP A 578 7.63 5.42 -21.32
C ASP A 578 8.61 6.60 -21.48
N THR A 579 9.86 6.42 -21.04
CA THR A 579 10.89 7.47 -21.13
C THR A 579 12.20 6.92 -21.72
N PRO A 580 12.98 7.74 -22.44
CA PRO A 580 14.27 7.33 -22.98
C PRO A 580 15.24 6.83 -21.91
N GLN A 581 15.18 7.38 -20.69
CA GLN A 581 16.04 6.96 -19.58
C GLN A 581 15.69 5.54 -19.10
N LYS A 582 14.39 5.20 -19.01
CA LYS A 582 13.96 3.84 -18.70
C LYS A 582 14.35 2.88 -19.81
N GLU A 583 14.10 3.26 -21.04
CA GLU A 583 14.49 2.47 -22.22
C GLU A 583 15.98 2.15 -22.18
N GLN A 584 16.85 3.15 -22.10
CA GLN A 584 18.29 2.98 -22.04
C GLN A 584 18.70 2.06 -20.87
N PHE A 585 18.13 2.24 -19.68
CA PHE A 585 18.46 1.44 -18.52
C PHE A 585 18.09 -0.05 -18.72
N PHE A 586 16.84 -0.33 -19.05
CA PHE A 586 16.36 -1.71 -19.15
C PHE A 586 16.98 -2.47 -20.32
N PHE A 587 17.13 -1.83 -21.49
CA PHE A 587 17.75 -2.48 -22.65
C PHE A 587 19.25 -2.69 -22.49
N SER A 588 19.94 -1.94 -21.61
CA SER A 588 21.36 -2.17 -21.30
C SER A 588 21.60 -3.43 -20.47
N LEU A 589 20.55 -3.97 -19.82
CA LEU A 589 20.60 -5.15 -18.94
C LEU A 589 19.87 -6.36 -19.56
N ARG A 590 19.72 -6.39 -20.88
CA ARG A 590 19.23 -7.58 -21.60
C ARG A 590 20.25 -8.72 -21.54
N GLU A 591 19.76 -9.95 -21.49
CA GLU A 591 20.58 -11.15 -21.62
C GLU A 591 21.16 -11.33 -23.03
#